data_79a31d61deec961d6b6fe5415db7dd94
#
_entry.id   79a31d61deec961d6b6fe5415db7dd94
#
_cell.length_a   1.000
_cell.length_b   1.000
_cell.length_c   1.000
_cell.angle_alpha   90.00
_cell.angle_beta   90.00
_cell.angle_gamma   90.00
#
_symmetry.space_group_name_H-M   'P 1'
#
loop_
_entity.id
_entity.type
_entity.pdbx_description
1 polymer ?
#
loop_
_entity_poly.entity_id
_entity_poly.type
_entity_poly.pdbx_seq_one_letter_code
_entity_poly.pdbx_strand_id
1 'polypeptide(L)'
;MRKQLRIQLYPTLIYDVECPELIDDVLKEFSKVKWKDDWANINDTVFTLDNNKTLVKKIENVVNETLSEIEYTVPLKMSTSWFTRIPPGAIGRNHYHTNSFYSGIFYFQDFNSNLVVSKQNPQIHVPFKTKDFGLISSGDIAIKADKGHMVLIPGDIRHHIEKNFKGENRNSLAMNFMPIGLCYSEDSSYNYK
;
A
#
# COMPACT_ATOMS: atom_id res chain seq x y z
N MET A 1 37.66 -14.13 -18.23
CA MET A 1 36.44 -13.56 -17.58
C MET A 1 36.27 -14.22 -16.21
N ARG A 2 36.06 -13.45 -15.13
CA ARG A 2 35.76 -14.02 -13.81
C ARG A 2 34.30 -14.48 -13.81
N LYS A 3 34.02 -15.68 -13.28
CA LYS A 3 32.65 -16.13 -13.02
C LYS A 3 32.09 -15.29 -11.86
N GLN A 4 30.91 -14.69 -12.05
CA GLN A 4 30.19 -13.96 -11.00
C GLN A 4 28.87 -14.68 -10.72
N LEU A 5 28.55 -14.85 -9.44
CA LEU A 5 27.24 -15.24 -8.95
C LEU A 5 26.58 -14.00 -8.34
N ARG A 6 25.40 -13.63 -8.84
CA ARG A 6 24.57 -12.59 -8.25
C ARG A 6 23.50 -13.25 -7.40
N ILE A 7 23.49 -12.93 -6.12
CA ILE A 7 22.47 -13.39 -5.17
C ILE A 7 21.62 -12.18 -4.81
N GLN A 8 20.30 -12.30 -5.00
CA GLN A 8 19.33 -11.33 -4.50
C GLN A 8 18.91 -11.78 -3.10
N LEU A 9 19.24 -10.98 -2.10
CA LEU A 9 18.99 -11.28 -0.70
C LEU A 9 17.82 -10.41 -0.21
N TYR A 10 16.78 -11.05 0.35
CA TYR A 10 15.60 -10.40 0.93
C TYR A 10 14.88 -9.43 -0.03
N PRO A 11 14.36 -9.90 -1.17
CA PRO A 11 13.57 -9.05 -2.05
C PRO A 11 12.32 -8.56 -1.33
N THR A 12 12.04 -7.26 -1.42
CA THR A 12 10.76 -6.71 -0.99
C THR A 12 9.74 -6.92 -2.10
N LEU A 13 8.63 -7.60 -1.80
CA LEU A 13 7.56 -7.84 -2.75
C LEU A 13 6.48 -6.76 -2.61
N ILE A 14 6.13 -6.17 -3.74
CA ILE A 14 5.04 -5.20 -3.90
C ILE A 14 4.14 -5.74 -5.00
N TYR A 15 2.85 -5.70 -4.78
CA TYR A 15 1.87 -6.21 -5.73
C TYR A 15 1.03 -5.07 -6.27
N ASP A 16 0.81 -5.07 -7.57
CA ASP A 16 -0.18 -4.24 -8.26
C ASP A 16 -1.26 -5.16 -8.81
N VAL A 17 -2.45 -5.10 -8.23
CA VAL A 17 -3.53 -6.06 -8.43
C VAL A 17 -4.70 -5.38 -9.12
N GLU A 18 -5.11 -5.89 -10.28
CA GLU A 18 -6.31 -5.44 -10.96
C GLU A 18 -7.56 -6.05 -10.29
N CYS A 19 -8.44 -5.18 -9.75
CA CYS A 19 -9.69 -5.56 -9.08
C CYS A 19 -10.80 -4.52 -9.32
N PRO A 20 -11.19 -4.29 -10.61
CA PRO A 20 -12.16 -3.26 -10.98
C PRO A 20 -13.56 -3.50 -10.42
N GLU A 21 -13.90 -4.73 -10.03
CA GLU A 21 -15.17 -5.10 -9.43
C GLU A 21 -15.42 -4.45 -8.06
N LEU A 22 -14.38 -3.89 -7.43
CA LEU A 22 -14.51 -3.17 -6.16
C LEU A 22 -14.94 -1.70 -6.33
N ILE A 23 -14.82 -1.14 -7.55
CA ILE A 23 -15.00 0.31 -7.80
C ILE A 23 -16.36 0.80 -7.31
N ASP A 24 -17.45 0.17 -7.74
CA ASP A 24 -18.82 0.65 -7.44
C ASP A 24 -19.13 0.59 -5.95
N ASP A 25 -18.71 -0.47 -5.28
CA ASP A 25 -18.91 -0.63 -3.84
C ASP A 25 -18.08 0.41 -3.05
N VAL A 26 -16.84 0.67 -3.47
CA VAL A 26 -15.98 1.69 -2.86
C VAL A 26 -16.53 3.10 -3.10
N LEU A 27 -17.04 3.42 -4.29
CA LEU A 27 -17.67 4.71 -4.59
C LEU A 27 -18.92 4.96 -3.71
N LYS A 28 -19.72 3.92 -3.42
CA LYS A 28 -20.85 4.03 -2.48
C LYS A 28 -20.39 4.40 -1.07
N GLU A 29 -19.29 3.81 -0.59
CA GLU A 29 -18.73 4.18 0.72
C GLU A 29 -18.09 5.57 0.68
N PHE A 30 -17.38 5.90 -0.40
CA PHE A 30 -16.78 7.21 -0.58
C PHE A 30 -17.80 8.35 -0.54
N SER A 31 -19.02 8.14 -1.08
CA SER A 31 -20.09 9.14 -1.05
C SER A 31 -20.58 9.51 0.36
N LYS A 32 -20.28 8.70 1.37
CA LYS A 32 -20.67 8.91 2.78
C LYS A 32 -19.57 9.58 3.61
N VAL A 33 -18.39 9.81 3.01
CA VAL A 33 -17.20 10.28 3.73
C VAL A 33 -17.42 11.68 4.32
N LYS A 34 -17.09 11.81 5.60
CA LYS A 34 -16.89 13.09 6.27
C LYS A 34 -15.40 13.34 6.41
N TRP A 35 -14.96 14.49 5.95
CA TRP A 35 -13.55 14.84 5.97
C TRP A 35 -13.19 15.55 7.27
N LYS A 36 -12.02 15.25 7.80
CA LYS A 36 -11.40 16.09 8.83
C LYS A 36 -10.85 17.35 8.17
N ASP A 37 -11.08 18.48 8.81
CA ASP A 37 -10.45 19.76 8.44
C ASP A 37 -9.05 19.83 9.08
N ASP A 38 -8.21 18.84 8.77
CA ASP A 38 -6.85 18.76 9.24
C ASP A 38 -5.84 18.63 8.08
N TRP A 39 -4.57 18.73 8.41
CA TRP A 39 -3.46 18.65 7.48
C TRP A 39 -3.28 17.26 6.82
N ALA A 40 -3.87 16.23 7.40
CA ALA A 40 -3.66 14.84 6.97
C ALA A 40 -4.49 14.46 5.74
N ASN A 41 -5.54 15.26 5.39
CA ASN A 41 -6.46 14.97 4.29
C ASN A 41 -7.01 13.54 4.30
N ILE A 42 -7.32 13.05 5.49
CA ILE A 42 -7.99 11.77 5.70
C ILE A 42 -9.42 11.99 6.16
N ASN A 43 -10.29 10.99 6.03
CA ASN A 43 -11.63 11.09 6.57
C ASN A 43 -11.64 11.02 8.11
N ASP A 44 -12.79 11.26 8.73
CA ASP A 44 -12.98 11.41 10.18
C ASP A 44 -12.72 10.13 10.99
N THR A 45 -12.65 8.99 10.35
CA THR A 45 -12.38 7.69 11.01
C THR A 45 -11.42 6.83 10.21
N VAL A 46 -10.61 6.04 10.90
CA VAL A 46 -9.77 4.98 10.33
C VAL A 46 -10.46 3.61 10.36
N PHE A 47 -11.76 3.59 10.56
CA PHE A 47 -12.61 2.40 10.53
C PHE A 47 -13.78 2.57 9.55
N THR A 48 -13.50 3.19 8.42
CA THR A 48 -14.51 3.59 7.43
C THR A 48 -15.37 2.43 6.93
N LEU A 49 -14.77 1.25 6.70
CA LEU A 49 -15.47 0.09 6.15
C LEU A 49 -16.02 -0.88 7.22
N ASP A 50 -15.90 -0.58 8.51
CA ASP A 50 -16.31 -1.50 9.58
C ASP A 50 -17.78 -1.95 9.51
N ASN A 51 -18.64 -1.10 8.98
CA ASN A 51 -20.07 -1.38 8.82
C ASN A 51 -20.41 -2.06 7.49
N ASN A 52 -19.43 -2.25 6.56
CA ASN A 52 -19.64 -2.91 5.28
C ASN A 52 -18.88 -4.23 5.20
N LYS A 53 -19.35 -5.22 5.97
CA LYS A 53 -18.69 -6.55 6.07
C LYS A 53 -18.58 -7.27 4.72
N THR A 54 -19.51 -7.01 3.80
CA THR A 54 -19.47 -7.61 2.45
C THR A 54 -18.31 -7.05 1.64
N LEU A 55 -18.11 -5.74 1.61
CA LEU A 55 -16.99 -5.12 0.92
C LEU A 55 -15.64 -5.50 1.57
N VAL A 56 -15.59 -5.46 2.91
CA VAL A 56 -14.40 -5.93 3.65
C VAL A 56 -14.02 -7.35 3.25
N LYS A 57 -14.99 -8.27 3.20
CA LYS A 57 -14.76 -9.66 2.80
C LYS A 57 -14.24 -9.78 1.37
N LYS A 58 -14.79 -9.01 0.42
CA LYS A 58 -14.30 -8.99 -0.97
C LYS A 58 -12.84 -8.55 -1.04
N ILE A 59 -12.50 -7.45 -0.35
CA ILE A 59 -11.13 -6.93 -0.32
C ILE A 59 -10.17 -7.94 0.33
N GLU A 60 -10.54 -8.53 1.48
CA GLU A 60 -9.73 -9.55 2.15
C GLU A 60 -9.48 -10.78 1.27
N ASN A 61 -10.45 -11.19 0.47
CA ASN A 61 -10.27 -12.28 -0.47
C ASN A 61 -9.22 -11.93 -1.53
N VAL A 62 -9.33 -10.75 -2.17
CA VAL A 62 -8.33 -10.28 -3.16
C VAL A 62 -6.93 -10.26 -2.54
N VAL A 63 -6.79 -9.72 -1.33
CA VAL A 63 -5.50 -9.64 -0.64
C VAL A 63 -4.93 -11.02 -0.34
N ASN A 64 -5.72 -11.93 0.20
CA ASN A 64 -5.26 -13.27 0.57
C ASN A 64 -4.97 -14.14 -0.68
N GLU A 65 -5.73 -14.00 -1.75
CA GLU A 65 -5.44 -14.64 -3.03
C GLU A 65 -4.11 -14.15 -3.62
N THR A 66 -3.90 -12.83 -3.63
CA THR A 66 -2.66 -12.21 -4.14
C THR A 66 -1.44 -12.66 -3.34
N LEU A 67 -1.54 -12.71 -2.02
CA LEU A 67 -0.43 -13.07 -1.14
C LEU A 67 -0.27 -14.58 -0.94
N SER A 68 -1.11 -15.41 -1.60
CA SER A 68 -1.05 -16.87 -1.48
C SER A 68 0.29 -17.47 -1.95
N GLU A 69 0.97 -16.82 -2.90
CA GLU A 69 2.30 -17.26 -3.37
C GLU A 69 3.39 -17.19 -2.29
N ILE A 70 3.19 -16.41 -1.22
CA ILE A 70 4.14 -16.29 -0.10
C ILE A 70 3.90 -17.42 0.94
N GLU A 71 2.87 -18.23 0.72
CA GLU A 71 2.55 -19.39 1.57
C GLU A 71 2.36 -19.05 3.06
N TYR A 72 1.74 -17.91 3.37
CA TYR A 72 1.39 -17.59 4.75
C TYR A 72 0.46 -18.65 5.36
N THR A 73 0.77 -19.07 6.58
CA THR A 73 0.00 -20.10 7.29
C THR A 73 -1.32 -19.58 7.85
N VAL A 74 -1.51 -18.28 7.91
CA VAL A 74 -2.71 -17.63 8.46
C VAL A 74 -3.20 -16.53 7.51
N PRO A 75 -4.52 -16.31 7.43
CA PRO A 75 -5.06 -15.25 6.58
C PRO A 75 -4.79 -13.86 7.17
N LEU A 76 -4.76 -12.88 6.28
CA LEU A 76 -4.74 -11.47 6.65
C LEU A 76 -6.18 -10.94 6.74
N LYS A 77 -6.42 -10.12 7.75
CA LYS A 77 -7.67 -9.40 7.99
C LYS A 77 -7.43 -7.90 7.97
N MET A 78 -8.41 -7.16 7.46
CA MET A 78 -8.40 -5.71 7.50
C MET A 78 -8.49 -5.23 8.96
N SER A 79 -7.50 -4.48 9.42
CA SER A 79 -7.46 -3.89 10.75
C SER A 79 -7.97 -2.44 10.77
N THR A 80 -7.69 -1.68 9.71
CA THR A 80 -8.14 -0.29 9.54
C THR A 80 -8.37 0.02 8.09
N SER A 81 -9.23 1.03 7.81
CA SER A 81 -9.50 1.52 6.46
C SER A 81 -9.92 2.99 6.50
N TRP A 82 -9.39 3.80 5.59
CA TRP A 82 -9.74 5.23 5.48
C TRP A 82 -9.60 5.74 4.07
N PHE A 83 -10.36 6.77 3.72
CA PHE A 83 -10.16 7.49 2.47
C PHE A 83 -9.11 8.60 2.66
N THR A 84 -8.30 8.80 1.62
CA THR A 84 -7.33 9.90 1.54
C THR A 84 -7.73 10.86 0.42
N ARG A 85 -7.36 12.13 0.59
CA ARG A 85 -7.57 13.18 -0.40
C ARG A 85 -6.31 14.02 -0.52
N ILE A 86 -5.74 14.07 -1.71
CA ILE A 86 -4.61 14.93 -2.04
C ILE A 86 -5.10 16.07 -2.93
N PRO A 87 -5.18 17.30 -2.43
CA PRO A 87 -5.62 18.46 -3.20
C PRO A 87 -4.69 18.77 -4.39
N PRO A 88 -5.18 19.56 -5.38
CA PRO A 88 -4.34 20.07 -6.45
C PRO A 88 -3.08 20.75 -5.94
N GLY A 89 -1.94 20.41 -6.53
CA GLY A 89 -0.64 20.95 -6.16
C GLY A 89 0.00 20.37 -4.90
N ALA A 90 -0.74 19.62 -4.08
CA ALA A 90 -0.23 18.98 -2.87
C ALA A 90 0.56 17.71 -3.16
N ILE A 91 1.40 17.33 -2.20
CA ILE A 91 2.18 16.09 -2.18
C ILE A 91 1.70 15.27 -0.98
N GLY A 92 1.57 13.96 -1.14
CA GLY A 92 1.29 13.07 -0.03
C GLY A 92 2.49 13.00 0.93
N ARG A 93 2.20 12.89 2.22
CA ARG A 93 3.26 12.78 3.24
C ARG A 93 4.05 11.48 3.06
N ASN A 94 5.38 11.55 3.16
CA ASN A 94 6.23 10.36 3.22
C ASN A 94 6.14 9.71 4.61
N HIS A 95 5.63 8.47 4.67
CA HIS A 95 5.37 7.75 5.91
C HIS A 95 5.44 6.23 5.70
N TYR A 96 5.30 5.49 6.77
CA TYR A 96 5.08 4.05 6.83
C TYR A 96 3.95 3.77 7.84
N HIS A 97 3.41 2.55 7.84
CA HIS A 97 2.32 2.20 8.75
C HIS A 97 2.82 1.33 9.89
N THR A 98 2.60 1.80 11.11
CA THR A 98 2.76 0.99 12.33
C THR A 98 1.52 0.10 12.51
N ASN A 99 1.68 -1.06 13.13
CA ASN A 99 0.59 -2.04 13.33
C ASN A 99 -0.08 -2.45 12.00
N SER A 100 0.74 -2.62 10.96
CA SER A 100 0.31 -3.10 9.66
C SER A 100 1.33 -4.11 9.14
N PHE A 101 0.89 -5.30 8.81
CA PHE A 101 1.72 -6.30 8.18
C PHE A 101 1.82 -6.04 6.68
N TYR A 102 0.67 -5.81 6.02
CA TYR A 102 0.56 -5.25 4.68
C TYR A 102 -0.36 -4.05 4.67
N SER A 103 -0.06 -3.08 3.84
CA SER A 103 -0.92 -1.94 3.54
C SER A 103 -1.40 -2.02 2.11
N GLY A 104 -2.68 -1.73 1.89
CA GLY A 104 -3.30 -1.67 0.56
C GLY A 104 -3.75 -0.26 0.23
N ILE A 105 -3.51 0.16 -1.01
CA ILE A 105 -4.02 1.42 -1.54
C ILE A 105 -4.84 1.11 -2.78
N PHE A 106 -6.16 1.28 -2.72
CA PHE A 106 -7.06 1.05 -3.84
C PHE A 106 -7.41 2.35 -4.55
N TYR A 107 -7.26 2.36 -5.87
CA TYR A 107 -7.49 3.50 -6.75
C TYR A 107 -8.80 3.33 -7.51
N PHE A 108 -9.82 4.08 -7.12
CA PHE A 108 -11.16 4.04 -7.72
C PHE A 108 -11.42 5.17 -8.73
N GLN A 109 -10.40 5.99 -9.02
CA GLN A 109 -10.43 7.12 -9.96
C GLN A 109 -9.13 7.15 -10.76
N ASP A 110 -9.14 7.79 -11.94
CA ASP A 110 -7.94 7.99 -12.76
C ASP A 110 -7.12 9.19 -12.29
N PHE A 111 -5.82 8.98 -12.07
CA PHE A 111 -4.89 10.03 -11.63
C PHE A 111 -3.59 10.06 -12.43
N ASN A 112 -2.93 11.23 -12.38
CA ASN A 112 -1.62 11.46 -13.01
C ASN A 112 -0.47 11.52 -11.99
N SER A 113 -0.68 11.01 -10.78
CA SER A 113 0.36 10.96 -9.75
C SER A 113 0.56 9.54 -9.27
N ASN A 114 1.81 9.16 -9.12
CA ASN A 114 2.20 7.83 -8.73
C ASN A 114 2.23 7.65 -7.20
N LEU A 115 2.19 6.39 -6.77
CA LEU A 115 2.67 6.00 -5.47
C LEU A 115 4.19 5.85 -5.57
N VAL A 116 4.93 6.57 -4.75
CA VAL A 116 6.38 6.43 -4.67
C VAL A 116 6.73 5.62 -3.43
N VAL A 117 7.46 4.55 -3.65
CA VAL A 117 7.99 3.67 -2.60
C VAL A 117 9.47 3.95 -2.45
N SER A 118 9.89 4.31 -1.25
CA SER A 118 11.26 4.68 -0.96
C SER A 118 12.06 3.50 -0.43
N LYS A 119 13.31 3.39 -0.90
CA LYS A 119 14.25 2.39 -0.41
C LYS A 119 14.49 2.57 1.09
N GLN A 120 14.34 1.49 1.85
CA GLN A 120 14.71 1.48 3.26
C GLN A 120 16.22 1.29 3.41
N ASN A 121 16.82 2.08 4.30
CA ASN A 121 18.23 2.01 4.69
C ASN A 121 19.25 2.07 3.54
N PRO A 122 19.62 3.24 3.06
CA PRO A 122 20.91 3.38 2.42
C PRO A 122 21.99 3.20 3.49
N GLN A 123 22.59 2.04 3.54
CA GLN A 123 23.69 1.75 4.47
C GLN A 123 24.88 2.68 4.28
N ILE A 124 25.06 3.20 3.08
CA ILE A 124 26.12 4.18 2.76
C ILE A 124 25.59 5.08 1.64
N HIS A 125 25.51 6.38 1.90
CA HIS A 125 25.29 7.38 0.87
C HIS A 125 26.60 7.83 0.26
N VAL A 126 27.08 7.09 -0.72
CA VAL A 126 28.12 7.60 -1.62
C VAL A 126 27.43 8.01 -2.92
N PRO A 127 27.26 9.31 -3.19
CA PRO A 127 26.66 9.77 -4.45
C PRO A 127 27.64 9.45 -5.59
N PHE A 128 27.30 8.49 -6.43
CA PHE A 128 28.03 8.20 -7.65
C PHE A 128 27.05 8.13 -8.83
N LYS A 129 27.52 8.51 -10.00
CA LYS A 129 26.72 8.37 -11.23
C LYS A 129 26.59 6.91 -11.60
N THR A 130 25.36 6.43 -11.72
CA THR A 130 25.07 5.11 -12.29
C THR A 130 24.88 5.25 -13.81
N LYS A 131 25.27 4.24 -14.57
CA LYS A 131 25.08 4.21 -16.02
C LYS A 131 23.62 4.08 -16.39
N ASP A 132 22.86 3.32 -15.57
CA ASP A 132 21.44 3.07 -15.76
C ASP A 132 20.69 3.23 -14.44
N PHE A 133 19.49 3.86 -14.50
CA PHE A 133 18.53 3.85 -13.40
C PHE A 133 17.71 2.56 -13.47
N GLY A 134 17.90 1.68 -12.50
CA GLY A 134 17.15 0.43 -12.37
C GLY A 134 16.80 0.15 -10.91
N LEU A 135 16.04 -0.91 -10.67
CA LEU A 135 15.59 -1.33 -9.33
C LEU A 135 16.71 -1.43 -8.29
N ILE A 136 17.96 -1.64 -8.73
CA ILE A 136 19.12 -1.79 -7.85
C ILE A 136 19.78 -0.43 -7.53
N SER A 137 19.71 0.52 -8.46
CA SER A 137 20.39 1.82 -8.37
C SER A 137 19.47 2.96 -7.96
N SER A 138 18.15 2.82 -8.14
CA SER A 138 17.18 3.84 -7.73
C SER A 138 16.97 3.82 -6.22
N GLY A 139 16.86 5.02 -5.63
CA GLY A 139 16.43 5.18 -4.23
C GLY A 139 14.92 5.03 -4.04
N ASP A 140 14.15 5.39 -5.07
CA ASP A 140 12.70 5.40 -5.07
C ASP A 140 12.15 4.69 -6.31
N ILE A 141 10.98 4.08 -6.18
CA ILE A 141 10.26 3.43 -7.26
C ILE A 141 8.88 4.06 -7.36
N ALA A 142 8.55 4.58 -8.54
CA ALA A 142 7.20 5.09 -8.83
C ALA A 142 6.31 3.97 -9.37
N ILE A 143 5.17 3.76 -8.73
CA ILE A 143 4.14 2.81 -9.11
C ILE A 143 2.95 3.60 -9.61
N LYS A 144 2.50 3.30 -10.83
CA LYS A 144 1.36 4.00 -11.42
C LYS A 144 0.07 3.70 -10.65
N ALA A 145 -0.72 4.73 -10.42
CA ALA A 145 -2.00 4.62 -9.73
C ALA A 145 -3.14 4.47 -10.75
N ASP A 146 -3.31 3.28 -11.33
CA ASP A 146 -4.37 3.02 -12.30
C ASP A 146 -5.72 2.77 -11.61
N LYS A 147 -6.80 3.26 -12.22
CA LYS A 147 -8.17 3.02 -11.73
C LYS A 147 -8.51 1.54 -11.76
N GLY A 148 -9.08 1.04 -10.66
CA GLY A 148 -9.42 -0.37 -10.49
C GLY A 148 -8.26 -1.22 -10.00
N HIS A 149 -7.11 -0.61 -9.70
CA HIS A 149 -5.95 -1.31 -9.14
C HIS A 149 -5.81 -1.11 -7.65
N MET A 150 -5.31 -2.12 -6.97
CA MET A 150 -4.88 -2.08 -5.58
C MET A 150 -3.38 -2.38 -5.50
N VAL A 151 -2.63 -1.45 -4.93
CA VAL A 151 -1.21 -1.68 -4.64
C VAL A 151 -1.07 -2.18 -3.21
N LEU A 152 -0.44 -3.34 -3.04
CA LEU A 152 -0.11 -3.93 -1.73
C LEU A 152 1.38 -3.76 -1.47
N ILE A 153 1.71 -3.21 -0.30
CA ILE A 153 3.07 -2.99 0.17
C ILE A 153 3.23 -3.51 1.60
N PRO A 154 4.39 -4.05 2.01
CA PRO A 154 4.66 -4.32 3.42
C PRO A 154 4.49 -3.04 4.26
N GLY A 155 3.91 -3.18 5.46
CA GLY A 155 3.51 -2.02 6.27
C GLY A 155 4.67 -1.12 6.70
N ASP A 156 5.88 -1.65 6.81
CA ASP A 156 7.09 -0.92 7.19
C ASP A 156 7.74 -0.14 6.04
N ILE A 157 7.26 -0.32 4.80
CA ILE A 157 7.81 0.37 3.63
C ILE A 157 7.41 1.85 3.61
N ARG A 158 8.41 2.74 3.52
CA ARG A 158 8.17 4.17 3.35
C ARG A 158 7.63 4.46 1.97
N HIS A 159 6.57 5.25 1.95
CA HIS A 159 5.92 5.64 0.70
C HIS A 159 5.26 7.01 0.81
N HIS A 160 4.99 7.61 -0.34
CA HIS A 160 4.24 8.84 -0.46
C HIS A 160 3.54 8.93 -1.81
N ILE A 161 2.63 9.86 -1.93
CA ILE A 161 2.01 10.19 -3.21
C ILE A 161 2.76 11.36 -3.84
N GLU A 162 3.12 11.23 -5.11
CA GLU A 162 3.67 12.35 -5.89
C GLU A 162 2.73 13.55 -5.91
N LYS A 163 3.27 14.68 -6.32
CA LYS A 163 2.49 15.91 -6.49
C LYS A 163 1.28 15.66 -7.39
N ASN A 164 0.11 16.09 -6.90
CA ASN A 164 -1.11 16.07 -7.70
C ASN A 164 -1.10 17.22 -8.70
N PHE A 165 -0.90 16.93 -9.97
CA PHE A 165 -0.87 17.91 -11.06
C PHE A 165 -2.23 18.16 -11.71
N LYS A 166 -3.27 17.38 -11.34
CA LYS A 166 -4.64 17.61 -11.82
C LYS A 166 -5.29 18.79 -11.06
N GLY A 167 -6.29 19.41 -11.69
CA GLY A 167 -7.10 20.48 -11.09
C GLY A 167 -8.15 20.00 -10.08
N GLU A 168 -8.21 18.70 -9.79
CA GLU A 168 -9.17 18.05 -8.89
C GLU A 168 -8.48 17.24 -7.79
N ASN A 169 -9.22 16.91 -6.72
CA ASN A 169 -8.70 16.10 -5.64
C ASN A 169 -8.41 14.67 -6.10
N ARG A 170 -7.22 14.16 -5.75
CA ARG A 170 -6.89 12.74 -5.87
C ARG A 170 -7.38 12.00 -4.62
N ASN A 171 -8.31 11.08 -4.80
CA ASN A 171 -8.86 10.28 -3.71
C ASN A 171 -8.46 8.81 -3.87
N SER A 172 -8.17 8.15 -2.75
CA SER A 172 -7.91 6.71 -2.71
C SER A 172 -8.43 6.12 -1.41
N LEU A 173 -8.64 4.81 -1.39
CA LEU A 173 -8.96 4.05 -0.19
C LEU A 173 -7.66 3.40 0.31
N ALA A 174 -7.26 3.74 1.52
CA ALA A 174 -6.12 3.13 2.20
C ALA A 174 -6.60 2.12 3.25
N MET A 175 -5.86 1.03 3.40
CA MET A 175 -6.22 -0.09 4.27
C MET A 175 -4.97 -0.69 4.90
N ASN A 176 -5.10 -1.19 6.11
CA ASN A 176 -4.08 -1.99 6.77
C ASN A 176 -4.59 -3.40 7.04
N PHE A 177 -3.68 -4.37 6.94
CA PHE A 177 -3.99 -5.78 7.16
C PHE A 177 -3.02 -6.37 8.18
N MET A 178 -3.58 -7.20 9.06
CA MET A 178 -2.84 -7.96 10.07
C MET A 178 -3.16 -9.45 9.95
N PRO A 179 -2.22 -10.34 10.27
CA PRO A 179 -2.52 -11.76 10.37
C PRO A 179 -3.55 -12.00 11.48
N ILE A 180 -4.40 -13.01 11.30
CA ILE A 180 -5.32 -13.48 12.33
C ILE A 180 -5.17 -14.99 12.52
N GLY A 181 -5.03 -15.43 13.76
CA GLY A 181 -4.76 -16.81 14.11
C GLY A 181 -3.36 -17.03 14.70
N LEU A 182 -2.97 -18.26 14.87
CA LEU A 182 -1.69 -18.62 15.43
C LEU A 182 -0.56 -18.43 14.41
N CYS A 183 0.27 -17.41 14.62
CA CYS A 183 1.54 -17.26 13.94
C CYS A 183 2.64 -17.93 14.76
N TYR A 184 3.38 -18.82 14.13
CA TYR A 184 4.27 -19.73 14.81
C TYR A 184 5.67 -19.77 14.17
N SER A 185 6.69 -19.77 15.01
CA SER A 185 8.06 -20.19 14.69
C SER A 185 8.56 -21.12 15.81
N GLU A 186 9.70 -21.79 15.61
CA GLU A 186 10.21 -22.82 16.51
C GLU A 186 10.31 -22.37 17.98
N ASP A 187 10.66 -21.11 18.21
CA ASP A 187 10.92 -20.52 19.53
C ASP A 187 9.93 -19.43 19.94
N SER A 188 9.00 -19.07 19.04
CA SER A 188 8.02 -18.02 19.34
C SER A 188 6.68 -18.30 18.67
N SER A 189 5.60 -17.92 19.35
CA SER A 189 4.25 -17.99 18.81
C SER A 189 3.40 -16.84 19.34
N TYR A 190 2.48 -16.37 18.50
CA TYR A 190 1.48 -15.39 18.91
C TYR A 190 0.16 -15.66 18.19
N ASN A 191 -0.93 -15.61 18.95
CA ASN A 191 -2.27 -15.80 18.42
C ASN A 191 -2.95 -14.44 18.27
N TYR A 192 -2.97 -13.94 17.05
CA TYR A 192 -3.69 -12.71 16.70
C TYR A 192 -5.20 -12.99 16.68
N LYS A 193 -5.97 -12.22 17.44
CA LYS A 193 -7.43 -12.37 17.60
C LYS A 193 -8.19 -11.37 16.77
#